data_24c916f6addcd09bc7ff098c05b68917
#
_entry.id   24c916f6addcd09bc7ff098c05b68917
#
_cell.length_a   1.000
_cell.length_b   1.000
_cell.length_c   1.000
_cell.angle_alpha   90.00
_cell.angle_beta   90.00
_cell.angle_gamma   90.00
#
_symmetry.space_group_name_H-M   'P 1'
#
loop_
_entity.id
_entity.type
_entity.pdbx_description
1 polymer ?
#
loop_
_entity_poly.entity_id
_entity_poly.type
_entity_poly.pdbx_seq_one_letter_code
_entity_poly.pdbx_strand_id
1 'polypeptide(L)'
;MAVRDGVVAWLGSDDVGRAQFPDATVTDLDGAFVAPAFVDSHVHTTATGLALTGLDLRGATSLRHCLTLLREFAADHPDGVIWGHGWDETAWPERSAPSTADIDATIGPRLAYLSRVDVHSAVASTPLRHTAGIADGAPLIADAHHRVRRIAREQLTAGQRAQARTAALDAAAASGIVAVHECAGPQIGGLDDWHELRAHTHGVEVIGYWGEHVGTAAEAHDLIARTQARGLAGDLFVDGALGSRTAWLHDPYADAGPECAAPHGNSYLDVDAITAHLCACTEAGVTGGFHVIGDAAVTAVTAALQATVDRFGGPAVARCGHRLEHLEMVTEEQAAKLGSWGVIASMQPNFDALWGGPAGMYAERLGADRAAGLNRFALLASQGVPLAFGSDSPVTDMNPWATVRAATTHHTPGSAISARAAFAAATKGAWRAGGVRDGITGTLVPGAPASYAVWDADAFDVSAPTDAVQRWSTDPRSRVPVLPSLTDDLPRCRQTVHRGAVIHG
;
A
#
# COMPACT_ATOMS: atom_id res chain seq x y z
N MET A 1 -9.43 17.67 -24.52
CA MET A 1 -8.13 16.94 -24.65
C MET A 1 -8.16 16.10 -25.91
N ALA A 2 -7.06 16.01 -26.65
CA ALA A 2 -6.91 15.06 -27.76
C ALA A 2 -5.83 14.02 -27.43
N VAL A 3 -6.11 12.76 -27.76
CA VAL A 3 -5.19 11.63 -27.55
C VAL A 3 -4.86 11.02 -28.92
N ARG A 4 -3.59 10.71 -29.14
CA ARG A 4 -3.11 10.03 -30.35
C ARG A 4 -2.04 9.03 -29.95
N ASP A 5 -2.18 7.80 -30.39
CA ASP A 5 -1.20 6.72 -30.15
C ASP A 5 -0.83 6.55 -28.67
N GLY A 6 -1.83 6.64 -27.78
CA GLY A 6 -1.63 6.49 -26.34
C GLY A 6 -0.98 7.68 -25.61
N VAL A 7 -0.82 8.82 -26.32
CA VAL A 7 -0.18 10.04 -25.80
C VAL A 7 -1.14 11.22 -25.87
N VAL A 8 -1.11 12.11 -24.88
CA VAL A 8 -1.83 13.39 -24.91
C VAL A 8 -1.23 14.25 -25.99
N ALA A 9 -1.96 14.43 -27.08
CA ALA A 9 -1.53 15.27 -28.20
C ALA A 9 -1.81 16.75 -27.96
N TRP A 10 -2.90 17.06 -27.25
CA TRP A 10 -3.34 18.44 -27.03
C TRP A 10 -4.27 18.55 -25.80
N LEU A 11 -4.28 19.72 -25.18
CA LEU A 11 -5.17 20.10 -24.08
C LEU A 11 -5.58 21.56 -24.23
N GLY A 12 -6.89 21.85 -24.17
CA GLY A 12 -7.44 23.20 -24.27
C GLY A 12 -8.96 23.22 -24.40
N SER A 13 -9.56 24.28 -24.94
CA SER A 13 -11.00 24.43 -25.07
C SER A 13 -11.56 23.54 -26.20
N ASP A 14 -12.80 23.09 -26.04
CA ASP A 14 -13.45 22.16 -26.99
C ASP A 14 -13.51 22.70 -28.42
N ASP A 15 -13.86 23.99 -28.60
CA ASP A 15 -13.95 24.61 -29.93
C ASP A 15 -12.60 24.57 -30.66
N VAL A 16 -11.52 24.90 -29.99
CA VAL A 16 -10.17 24.84 -30.54
C VAL A 16 -9.76 23.41 -30.84
N GLY A 17 -10.05 22.47 -29.92
CA GLY A 17 -9.78 21.06 -30.11
C GLY A 17 -10.49 20.48 -31.34
N ARG A 18 -11.79 20.72 -31.48
CA ARG A 18 -12.58 20.30 -32.66
C ARG A 18 -12.03 20.88 -33.98
N ALA A 19 -11.62 22.14 -33.96
CA ALA A 19 -11.04 22.78 -35.13
C ALA A 19 -9.65 22.20 -35.51
N GLN A 20 -8.85 21.86 -34.51
CA GLN A 20 -7.51 21.30 -34.71
C GLN A 20 -7.49 19.81 -35.10
N PHE A 21 -8.51 19.07 -34.67
CA PHE A 21 -8.61 17.60 -34.87
C PHE A 21 -9.99 17.26 -35.49
N PRO A 22 -10.27 17.71 -36.73
CA PRO A 22 -11.62 17.54 -37.33
C PRO A 22 -11.98 16.07 -37.59
N ASP A 23 -10.98 15.21 -37.77
CA ASP A 23 -11.18 13.77 -38.06
C ASP A 23 -11.16 12.90 -36.78
N ALA A 24 -11.03 13.51 -35.58
CA ALA A 24 -11.00 12.75 -34.34
C ALA A 24 -12.38 12.24 -33.95
N THR A 25 -12.44 11.03 -33.43
CA THR A 25 -13.64 10.54 -32.72
C THR A 25 -13.83 11.36 -31.46
N VAL A 26 -15.01 11.98 -31.33
CA VAL A 26 -15.34 12.83 -30.18
C VAL A 26 -16.14 12.03 -29.18
N THR A 27 -15.71 12.00 -27.92
CA THR A 27 -16.44 11.48 -26.77
C THR A 27 -16.87 12.68 -25.92
N ASP A 28 -18.18 12.87 -25.72
CA ASP A 28 -18.71 13.83 -24.79
C ASP A 28 -18.78 13.18 -23.39
N LEU A 29 -18.25 13.86 -22.40
CA LEU A 29 -18.17 13.37 -21.04
C LEU A 29 -19.23 14.04 -20.14
N ASP A 30 -20.17 14.83 -20.71
CA ASP A 30 -21.27 15.49 -20.02
C ASP A 30 -20.80 16.30 -18.78
N GLY A 31 -19.67 16.99 -18.89
CA GLY A 31 -19.10 17.80 -17.83
C GLY A 31 -18.39 17.02 -16.72
N ALA A 32 -18.16 15.73 -16.90
CA ALA A 32 -17.41 14.93 -15.94
C ALA A 32 -15.96 15.44 -15.78
N PHE A 33 -15.42 15.29 -14.60
CA PHE A 33 -14.04 15.68 -14.27
C PHE A 33 -13.04 14.68 -14.82
N VAL A 34 -12.01 15.17 -15.50
CA VAL A 34 -10.89 14.36 -16.00
C VAL A 34 -9.61 14.75 -15.28
N ALA A 35 -8.93 13.78 -14.70
CA ALA A 35 -7.66 13.97 -14.01
C ALA A 35 -6.63 12.91 -14.42
N PRO A 36 -5.31 13.16 -14.21
CA PRO A 36 -4.33 12.09 -14.25
C PRO A 36 -4.78 10.91 -13.42
N ALA A 37 -4.66 9.70 -13.95
CA ALA A 37 -4.99 8.50 -13.19
C ALA A 37 -4.02 8.29 -12.03
N PHE A 38 -4.51 7.64 -11.00
CA PHE A 38 -3.76 7.34 -9.79
C PHE A 38 -2.78 6.17 -9.97
N VAL A 39 -1.80 6.13 -9.09
CA VAL A 39 -0.89 5.00 -8.87
C VAL A 39 -0.88 4.69 -7.39
N ASP A 40 -1.09 3.44 -7.05
CA ASP A 40 -0.97 2.98 -5.66
C ASP A 40 0.46 2.53 -5.38
N SER A 41 1.17 3.24 -4.49
CA SER A 41 2.59 3.02 -4.29
C SER A 41 2.94 1.84 -3.38
N HIS A 42 1.95 1.15 -2.80
CA HIS A 42 2.19 -0.02 -1.95
C HIS A 42 0.94 -0.91 -1.91
N VAL A 43 1.03 -2.10 -2.49
CA VAL A 43 -0.08 -3.07 -2.57
C VAL A 43 0.46 -4.49 -2.45
N HIS A 44 -0.37 -5.38 -1.89
CA HIS A 44 -0.20 -6.84 -1.94
C HIS A 44 -1.30 -7.44 -2.81
N THR A 45 -1.08 -7.48 -4.12
CA THR A 45 -2.11 -7.76 -5.12
C THR A 45 -2.85 -9.07 -4.89
N THR A 46 -2.14 -10.19 -4.73
CA THR A 46 -2.79 -11.49 -4.48
C THR A 46 -3.54 -11.50 -3.15
N ALA A 47 -2.96 -10.91 -2.08
CA ALA A 47 -3.63 -10.84 -0.78
C ALA A 47 -4.89 -9.96 -0.83
N THR A 48 -4.85 -8.84 -1.54
CA THR A 48 -6.00 -7.97 -1.80
C THR A 48 -7.11 -8.74 -2.50
N GLY A 49 -6.78 -9.45 -3.56
CA GLY A 49 -7.76 -10.26 -4.29
C GLY A 49 -8.36 -11.38 -3.45
N LEU A 50 -7.57 -12.03 -2.61
CA LEU A 50 -8.08 -13.02 -1.65
C LEU A 50 -9.02 -12.41 -0.61
N ALA A 51 -8.80 -11.15 -0.22
CA ALA A 51 -9.75 -10.43 0.64
C ALA A 51 -11.04 -10.07 -0.12
N LEU A 52 -10.95 -9.72 -1.40
CA LEU A 52 -12.10 -9.36 -2.24
C LEU A 52 -12.93 -10.57 -2.68
N THR A 53 -12.30 -11.70 -2.95
CA THR A 53 -12.96 -12.92 -3.46
C THR A 53 -13.20 -13.98 -2.40
N GLY A 54 -12.62 -13.81 -1.21
CA GLY A 54 -12.77 -14.70 -0.08
C GLY A 54 -14.06 -14.48 0.71
N LEU A 55 -14.23 -15.28 1.75
CA LEU A 55 -15.36 -15.16 2.68
C LEU A 55 -15.19 -13.92 3.56
N ASP A 56 -16.02 -12.91 3.34
CA ASP A 56 -16.09 -11.72 4.19
C ASP A 56 -16.96 -11.99 5.42
N LEU A 57 -16.36 -11.96 6.61
CA LEU A 57 -17.02 -12.17 7.88
C LEU A 57 -17.20 -10.88 8.69
N ARG A 58 -16.82 -9.70 8.16
CA ARG A 58 -16.96 -8.41 8.85
C ARG A 58 -18.41 -8.07 9.22
N GLY A 59 -19.36 -8.56 8.43
CA GLY A 59 -20.79 -8.40 8.68
C GLY A 59 -21.40 -9.45 9.62
N ALA A 60 -20.63 -10.40 10.14
CA ALA A 60 -21.16 -11.43 11.04
C ALA A 60 -21.56 -10.83 12.39
N THR A 61 -22.81 -11.05 12.81
CA THR A 61 -23.39 -10.48 14.04
C THR A 61 -23.47 -11.48 15.19
N SER A 62 -23.05 -12.73 14.96
CA SER A 62 -23.02 -13.82 15.97
C SER A 62 -22.18 -14.98 15.45
N LEU A 63 -21.75 -15.89 16.33
CA LEU A 63 -21.09 -17.14 15.94
C LEU A 63 -21.96 -17.94 14.96
N ARG A 64 -23.26 -18.07 15.25
CA ARG A 64 -24.20 -18.75 14.35
C ARG A 64 -24.26 -18.10 12.96
N HIS A 65 -24.27 -16.78 12.89
CA HIS A 65 -24.28 -16.06 11.61
C HIS A 65 -22.95 -16.27 10.87
N CYS A 66 -21.81 -16.21 11.54
CA CYS A 66 -20.50 -16.51 10.96
C CYS A 66 -20.47 -17.92 10.34
N LEU A 67 -20.94 -18.94 11.02
CA LEU A 67 -21.00 -20.33 10.51
C LEU A 67 -22.03 -20.50 9.38
N THR A 68 -23.09 -19.68 9.35
CA THR A 68 -24.04 -19.65 8.23
C THR A 68 -23.37 -19.11 6.98
N LEU A 69 -22.68 -17.95 7.06
CA LEU A 69 -21.91 -17.38 5.95
C LEU A 69 -20.84 -18.35 5.45
N LEU A 70 -20.14 -19.04 6.35
CA LEU A 70 -19.16 -20.06 5.98
C LEU A 70 -19.79 -21.21 5.20
N ARG A 71 -20.96 -21.68 5.60
CA ARG A 71 -21.68 -22.77 4.91
C ARG A 71 -22.15 -22.37 3.51
N GLU A 72 -22.70 -21.16 3.38
CA GLU A 72 -23.16 -20.60 2.11
C GLU A 72 -21.99 -20.42 1.16
N PHE A 73 -20.92 -19.78 1.62
CA PHE A 73 -19.70 -19.63 0.81
C PHE A 73 -19.11 -20.96 0.36
N ALA A 74 -19.07 -21.96 1.27
CA ALA A 74 -18.56 -23.29 0.96
C ALA A 74 -19.42 -24.03 -0.09
N ALA A 75 -20.73 -23.81 -0.11
CA ALA A 75 -21.63 -24.39 -1.10
C ALA A 75 -21.42 -23.78 -2.50
N ASP A 76 -21.20 -22.46 -2.56
CA ASP A 76 -20.98 -21.73 -3.82
C ASP A 76 -19.56 -21.95 -4.38
N HIS A 77 -18.60 -22.32 -3.52
CA HIS A 77 -17.20 -22.53 -3.87
C HIS A 77 -16.77 -23.94 -3.48
N PRO A 78 -17.14 -24.98 -4.25
CA PRO A 78 -16.92 -26.38 -3.87
C PRO A 78 -15.44 -26.80 -3.83
N ASP A 79 -14.59 -26.12 -4.56
CA ASP A 79 -13.16 -26.47 -4.72
C ASP A 79 -12.22 -25.50 -4.01
N GLY A 80 -10.99 -25.96 -3.73
CA GLY A 80 -9.89 -25.16 -3.18
C GLY A 80 -10.01 -24.88 -1.69
N VAL A 81 -9.17 -23.97 -1.24
CA VAL A 81 -9.11 -23.49 0.16
C VAL A 81 -10.18 -22.43 0.39
N ILE A 82 -10.95 -22.56 1.45
CA ILE A 82 -11.82 -21.48 1.92
C ILE A 82 -10.94 -20.48 2.65
N TRP A 83 -10.76 -19.32 2.01
CA TRP A 83 -10.04 -18.19 2.58
C TRP A 83 -11.06 -17.17 3.09
N GLY A 84 -11.09 -16.93 4.41
CA GLY A 84 -12.02 -15.98 5.02
C GLY A 84 -11.30 -14.99 5.91
N HIS A 85 -11.95 -13.85 6.16
CA HIS A 85 -11.37 -12.79 6.98
C HIS A 85 -12.45 -11.96 7.68
N GLY A 86 -12.04 -11.28 8.76
CA GLY A 86 -12.83 -10.19 9.31
C GLY A 86 -13.82 -10.57 10.42
N TRP A 87 -13.81 -11.82 10.94
CA TRP A 87 -14.65 -12.11 12.10
C TRP A 87 -14.17 -11.35 13.34
N ASP A 88 -15.13 -10.91 14.17
CA ASP A 88 -14.87 -10.18 15.41
C ASP A 88 -15.90 -10.59 16.48
N GLU A 89 -15.48 -11.48 17.36
CA GLU A 89 -16.31 -12.01 18.45
C GLU A 89 -16.64 -10.98 19.53
N THR A 90 -15.91 -9.87 19.58
CA THR A 90 -16.11 -8.86 20.63
C THR A 90 -17.46 -8.14 20.50
N ALA A 91 -18.01 -8.09 19.29
CA ALA A 91 -19.31 -7.51 19.01
C ALA A 91 -20.46 -8.56 19.06
N TRP A 92 -20.16 -9.85 19.26
CA TRP A 92 -21.17 -10.92 19.23
C TRP A 92 -21.80 -11.17 20.61
N PRO A 93 -23.06 -11.61 20.66
CA PRO A 93 -23.71 -11.98 21.92
C PRO A 93 -22.98 -13.09 22.69
N GLU A 94 -22.45 -14.06 21.97
CA GLU A 94 -21.72 -15.21 22.53
C GLU A 94 -20.33 -14.83 23.06
N ARG A 95 -19.74 -13.72 22.56
CA ARG A 95 -18.36 -13.29 22.85
C ARG A 95 -17.35 -14.44 22.72
N SER A 96 -17.57 -15.31 21.77
CA SER A 96 -16.79 -16.52 21.53
C SER A 96 -16.39 -16.60 20.07
N ALA A 97 -15.10 -16.76 19.82
CA ALA A 97 -14.55 -17.02 18.49
C ALA A 97 -15.06 -18.36 17.93
N PRO A 98 -15.15 -18.52 16.60
CA PRO A 98 -15.35 -19.83 15.99
C PRO A 98 -14.24 -20.79 16.43
N SER A 99 -14.58 -22.03 16.70
CA SER A 99 -13.60 -23.08 16.99
C SER A 99 -13.30 -23.92 15.74
N THR A 100 -12.20 -24.66 15.77
CA THR A 100 -11.88 -25.65 14.72
C THR A 100 -13.02 -26.66 14.57
N ALA A 101 -13.62 -27.11 15.68
CA ALA A 101 -14.74 -28.05 15.65
C ALA A 101 -15.99 -27.46 15.00
N ASP A 102 -16.29 -26.17 15.21
CA ASP A 102 -17.41 -25.48 14.54
C ASP A 102 -17.19 -25.42 13.03
N ILE A 103 -15.96 -25.11 12.60
CA ILE A 103 -15.60 -25.10 11.17
C ILE A 103 -15.77 -26.50 10.58
N ASP A 104 -15.17 -27.52 11.19
CA ASP A 104 -15.23 -28.91 10.68
C ASP A 104 -16.67 -29.44 10.61
N ALA A 105 -17.49 -29.12 11.61
CA ALA A 105 -18.91 -29.48 11.60
C ALA A 105 -19.70 -28.75 10.48
N THR A 106 -19.23 -27.57 10.06
CA THR A 106 -19.91 -26.75 9.05
C THR A 106 -19.55 -27.15 7.62
N ILE A 107 -18.27 -27.44 7.35
CA ILE A 107 -17.75 -27.63 5.98
C ILE A 107 -17.16 -29.01 5.72
N GLY A 108 -17.13 -29.91 6.73
CA GLY A 108 -16.51 -31.23 6.62
C GLY A 108 -14.99 -31.17 6.44
N PRO A 109 -14.38 -32.09 5.66
CA PRO A 109 -12.93 -32.26 5.59
C PRO A 109 -12.24 -31.24 4.64
N ARG A 110 -12.81 -30.06 4.47
CA ARG A 110 -12.25 -29.02 3.59
C ARG A 110 -11.18 -28.21 4.30
N LEU A 111 -10.23 -27.67 3.51
CA LEU A 111 -9.24 -26.72 4.00
C LEU A 111 -9.89 -25.34 4.17
N ALA A 112 -9.84 -24.78 5.37
CA ALA A 112 -10.32 -23.42 5.65
C ALA A 112 -9.37 -22.67 6.57
N TYR A 113 -9.13 -21.40 6.21
CA TYR A 113 -8.39 -20.42 6.98
C TYR A 113 -9.26 -19.18 7.14
N LEU A 114 -9.62 -18.83 8.36
CA LEU A 114 -10.47 -17.68 8.69
C LEU A 114 -9.72 -16.74 9.62
N SER A 115 -9.21 -15.62 9.12
CA SER A 115 -8.51 -14.64 9.94
C SER A 115 -9.49 -13.74 10.72
N ARG A 116 -9.08 -13.36 11.91
CA ARG A 116 -9.76 -12.33 12.70
C ARG A 116 -9.63 -10.97 12.02
N VAL A 117 -10.46 -10.02 12.40
CA VAL A 117 -10.48 -8.64 11.87
C VAL A 117 -9.13 -7.93 11.98
N ASP A 118 -8.32 -8.23 13.00
CA ASP A 118 -6.98 -7.68 13.21
C ASP A 118 -5.86 -8.40 12.44
N VAL A 119 -6.19 -9.49 11.73
CA VAL A 119 -5.27 -10.38 10.99
C VAL A 119 -4.09 -10.95 11.78
N HIS A 120 -4.10 -10.85 13.13
CA HIS A 120 -3.06 -11.38 14.01
C HIS A 120 -3.39 -12.74 14.62
N SER A 121 -4.62 -13.18 14.45
CA SER A 121 -5.09 -14.50 14.84
C SER A 121 -6.02 -15.08 13.78
N ALA A 122 -6.20 -16.38 13.83
CA ALA A 122 -7.08 -17.08 12.91
C ALA A 122 -7.70 -18.33 13.56
N VAL A 123 -8.70 -18.87 12.89
CA VAL A 123 -9.18 -20.24 13.10
C VAL A 123 -9.01 -21.00 11.79
N ALA A 124 -8.68 -22.28 11.88
CA ALA A 124 -8.52 -23.13 10.72
C ALA A 124 -9.16 -24.49 10.92
N SER A 125 -9.59 -25.12 9.83
CA SER A 125 -10.10 -26.49 9.84
C SER A 125 -9.02 -27.50 10.27
N THR A 126 -9.42 -28.62 10.84
CA THR A 126 -8.50 -29.70 11.23
C THR A 126 -7.58 -30.15 10.09
N PRO A 127 -8.05 -30.38 8.85
CA PRO A 127 -7.16 -30.76 7.76
C PRO A 127 -6.05 -29.74 7.47
N LEU A 128 -6.36 -28.42 7.55
CA LEU A 128 -5.35 -27.37 7.34
C LEU A 128 -4.34 -27.33 8.49
N ARG A 129 -4.81 -27.45 9.74
CA ARG A 129 -3.95 -27.50 10.92
C ARG A 129 -2.98 -28.68 10.85
N HIS A 130 -3.44 -29.86 10.49
CA HIS A 130 -2.60 -31.04 10.32
C HIS A 130 -1.54 -30.84 9.22
N THR A 131 -1.94 -30.27 8.06
CA THR A 131 -1.00 -29.93 6.99
C THR A 131 0.07 -28.95 7.46
N ALA A 132 -0.28 -28.02 8.33
CA ALA A 132 0.65 -27.06 8.92
C ALA A 132 1.47 -27.61 10.10
N GLY A 133 1.23 -28.85 10.55
CA GLY A 133 1.89 -29.46 11.71
C GLY A 133 1.54 -28.75 13.02
N ILE A 134 0.30 -28.25 13.15
CA ILE A 134 -0.19 -27.58 14.36
C ILE A 134 -1.06 -28.55 15.17
N ALA A 135 -0.78 -28.67 16.44
CA ALA A 135 -1.53 -29.54 17.35
C ALA A 135 -3.00 -29.10 17.47
N ASP A 136 -3.89 -30.07 17.69
CA ASP A 136 -5.29 -29.81 17.93
C ASP A 136 -5.48 -28.97 19.20
N GLY A 137 -6.38 -27.96 19.10
CA GLY A 137 -6.69 -27.06 20.20
C GLY A 137 -5.66 -25.96 20.46
N ALA A 138 -4.48 -25.99 19.84
CA ALA A 138 -3.49 -24.90 19.99
C ALA A 138 -4.03 -23.60 19.38
N PRO A 139 -3.91 -22.43 20.05
CA PRO A 139 -4.35 -21.17 19.48
C PRO A 139 -3.51 -20.81 18.25
N LEU A 140 -4.16 -20.24 17.22
CA LEU A 140 -3.48 -19.75 16.02
C LEU A 140 -3.14 -18.27 16.19
N ILE A 141 -2.08 -18.00 16.92
CA ILE A 141 -1.49 -16.68 17.17
C ILE A 141 0.02 -16.74 16.89
N ALA A 142 0.65 -15.60 16.69
CA ALA A 142 2.10 -15.48 16.47
C ALA A 142 2.62 -16.52 15.43
N ASP A 143 3.68 -17.26 15.74
CA ASP A 143 4.33 -18.21 14.80
C ASP A 143 3.37 -19.31 14.30
N ALA A 144 2.44 -19.78 15.14
CA ALA A 144 1.45 -20.78 14.74
C ALA A 144 0.51 -20.18 13.67
N HIS A 145 0.06 -18.94 13.84
CA HIS A 145 -0.76 -18.22 12.88
C HIS A 145 0.01 -18.03 11.56
N HIS A 146 1.24 -17.51 11.60
CA HIS A 146 2.05 -17.31 10.40
C HIS A 146 2.28 -18.62 9.63
N ARG A 147 2.53 -19.71 10.33
CA ARG A 147 2.71 -21.02 9.73
C ARG A 147 1.44 -21.50 9.02
N VAL A 148 0.28 -21.44 9.68
CA VAL A 148 -1.00 -21.87 9.08
C VAL A 148 -1.37 -20.97 7.90
N ARG A 149 -1.18 -19.66 8.00
CA ARG A 149 -1.41 -18.70 6.92
C ARG A 149 -0.55 -19.01 5.70
N ARG A 150 0.74 -19.29 5.89
CA ARG A 150 1.66 -19.67 4.81
C ARG A 150 1.20 -20.96 4.14
N ILE A 151 0.92 -22.01 4.91
CA ILE A 151 0.44 -23.29 4.38
C ILE A 151 -0.91 -23.12 3.65
N ALA A 152 -1.83 -22.32 4.18
CA ALA A 152 -3.09 -22.03 3.51
C ALA A 152 -2.88 -21.40 2.13
N ARG A 153 -1.91 -20.48 2.00
CA ARG A 153 -1.53 -19.90 0.71
C ARG A 153 -0.94 -20.93 -0.26
N GLU A 154 -0.08 -21.81 0.23
CA GLU A 154 0.51 -22.90 -0.58
C GLU A 154 -0.55 -23.88 -1.08
N GLN A 155 -1.69 -24.01 -0.39
CA GLN A 155 -2.81 -24.87 -0.78
C GLN A 155 -3.80 -24.19 -1.73
N LEU A 156 -3.65 -22.89 -2.01
CA LEU A 156 -4.48 -22.21 -3.01
C LEU A 156 -4.23 -22.80 -4.40
N THR A 157 -5.30 -23.05 -5.12
CA THR A 157 -5.19 -23.47 -6.53
C THR A 157 -4.67 -22.33 -7.41
N ALA A 158 -4.05 -22.64 -8.53
CA ALA A 158 -3.65 -21.64 -9.52
C ALA A 158 -4.84 -20.78 -9.98
N GLY A 159 -6.03 -21.41 -10.10
CA GLY A 159 -7.28 -20.70 -10.43
C GLY A 159 -7.68 -19.68 -9.37
N GLN A 160 -7.62 -20.03 -8.07
CA GLN A 160 -7.92 -19.11 -6.98
C GLN A 160 -6.94 -17.92 -6.95
N ARG A 161 -5.64 -18.18 -7.14
CA ARG A 161 -4.64 -17.09 -7.21
C ARG A 161 -4.85 -16.18 -8.42
N ALA A 162 -5.15 -16.76 -9.60
CA ALA A 162 -5.44 -15.99 -10.81
C ALA A 162 -6.70 -15.12 -10.65
N GLN A 163 -7.78 -15.69 -10.10
CA GLN A 163 -9.02 -14.96 -9.81
C GLN A 163 -8.78 -13.83 -8.81
N ALA A 164 -8.02 -14.08 -7.75
CA ALA A 164 -7.66 -13.06 -6.77
C ALA A 164 -6.91 -11.89 -7.42
N ARG A 165 -5.90 -12.16 -8.24
CA ARG A 165 -5.14 -11.10 -8.94
C ARG A 165 -6.02 -10.29 -9.89
N THR A 166 -6.88 -10.96 -10.66
CA THR A 166 -7.85 -10.28 -11.53
C THR A 166 -8.76 -9.37 -10.71
N ALA A 167 -9.35 -9.87 -9.62
CA ALA A 167 -10.26 -9.10 -8.78
C ALA A 167 -9.56 -7.86 -8.15
N ALA A 168 -8.31 -8.01 -7.70
CA ALA A 168 -7.55 -6.88 -7.15
C ALA A 168 -7.25 -5.81 -8.21
N LEU A 169 -6.82 -6.23 -9.40
CA LEU A 169 -6.48 -5.30 -10.48
C LEU A 169 -7.75 -4.67 -11.10
N ASP A 170 -8.87 -5.41 -11.20
CA ASP A 170 -10.17 -4.85 -11.57
C ASP A 170 -10.63 -3.79 -10.57
N ALA A 171 -10.50 -4.05 -9.27
CA ALA A 171 -10.82 -3.09 -8.22
C ALA A 171 -9.93 -1.84 -8.28
N ALA A 172 -8.64 -2.00 -8.56
CA ALA A 172 -7.74 -0.89 -8.81
C ALA A 172 -8.19 -0.05 -10.01
N ALA A 173 -8.49 -0.70 -11.15
CA ALA A 173 -8.98 -0.03 -12.35
C ALA A 173 -10.31 0.71 -12.08
N ALA A 174 -11.25 0.08 -11.37
CA ALA A 174 -12.53 0.70 -10.97
C ALA A 174 -12.36 1.89 -10.02
N SER A 175 -11.22 1.98 -9.34
CA SER A 175 -10.86 3.09 -8.45
C SER A 175 -10.01 4.17 -9.14
N GLY A 176 -9.87 4.14 -10.48
CA GLY A 176 -9.08 5.13 -11.23
C GLY A 176 -7.57 4.94 -11.12
N ILE A 177 -7.11 3.76 -10.71
CA ILE A 177 -5.70 3.39 -10.55
C ILE A 177 -5.23 2.68 -11.81
N VAL A 178 -4.15 3.14 -12.42
CA VAL A 178 -3.56 2.57 -13.64
C VAL A 178 -2.27 1.79 -13.40
N ALA A 179 -1.68 1.93 -12.23
CA ALA A 179 -0.51 1.16 -11.83
C ALA A 179 -0.51 0.92 -10.33
N VAL A 180 0.01 -0.23 -9.92
CA VAL A 180 0.21 -0.60 -8.52
C VAL A 180 1.66 -0.99 -8.28
N HIS A 181 2.20 -0.64 -7.10
CA HIS A 181 3.50 -1.14 -6.69
C HIS A 181 3.30 -2.37 -5.82
N GLU A 182 3.56 -3.52 -6.38
CA GLU A 182 3.56 -4.77 -5.62
C GLU A 182 4.78 -4.82 -4.71
N CYS A 183 4.58 -4.88 -3.41
CA CYS A 183 5.60 -5.07 -2.40
C CYS A 183 5.69 -6.55 -2.01
N ALA A 184 6.28 -7.34 -2.92
CA ALA A 184 6.42 -8.78 -2.78
C ALA A 184 7.70 -9.17 -2.01
N GLY A 185 7.79 -10.43 -1.63
CA GLY A 185 8.97 -10.99 -0.99
C GLY A 185 8.78 -12.44 -0.59
N PRO A 186 9.85 -13.11 -0.11
CA PRO A 186 9.77 -14.50 0.35
C PRO A 186 8.75 -14.72 1.46
N GLN A 187 8.55 -13.71 2.31
CA GLN A 187 7.62 -13.75 3.45
C GLN A 187 6.18 -13.32 3.07
N ILE A 188 6.00 -12.67 1.92
CA ILE A 188 4.70 -12.11 1.49
C ILE A 188 3.92 -13.13 0.67
N GLY A 189 4.32 -13.42 -0.55
CA GLY A 189 3.67 -14.40 -1.43
C GLY A 189 4.61 -15.50 -1.89
N GLY A 190 5.92 -15.27 -1.79
CA GLY A 190 6.93 -16.17 -2.29
C GLY A 190 7.15 -16.03 -3.80
N LEU A 191 8.13 -16.78 -4.30
CA LEU A 191 8.62 -16.62 -5.67
C LEU A 191 7.61 -17.11 -6.72
N ASP A 192 6.84 -18.15 -6.42
CA ASP A 192 5.84 -18.69 -7.34
C ASP A 192 4.71 -17.70 -7.57
N ASP A 193 4.16 -17.13 -6.48
CA ASP A 193 3.12 -16.09 -6.57
C ASP A 193 3.62 -14.86 -7.33
N TRP A 194 4.86 -14.45 -7.06
CA TRP A 194 5.53 -13.37 -7.77
C TRP A 194 5.63 -13.61 -9.28
N HIS A 195 6.09 -14.80 -9.70
CA HIS A 195 6.20 -15.13 -11.13
C HIS A 195 4.83 -15.21 -11.81
N GLU A 196 3.83 -15.78 -11.13
CA GLU A 196 2.46 -15.84 -11.62
C GLU A 196 1.85 -14.43 -11.77
N LEU A 197 2.06 -13.52 -10.80
CA LEU A 197 1.60 -12.13 -10.89
C LEU A 197 2.25 -11.39 -12.07
N ARG A 198 3.54 -11.56 -12.25
CA ARG A 198 4.24 -10.93 -13.37
C ARG A 198 3.85 -11.46 -14.75
N ALA A 199 3.42 -12.71 -14.82
CA ALA A 199 2.88 -13.33 -16.04
C ALA A 199 1.39 -12.98 -16.26
N HIS A 200 0.72 -12.40 -15.25
CA HIS A 200 -0.69 -12.08 -15.31
C HIS A 200 -0.93 -10.86 -16.23
N THR A 201 -1.79 -11.02 -17.22
CA THR A 201 -2.11 -9.95 -18.18
C THR A 201 -3.31 -9.15 -17.69
N HIS A 202 -3.13 -7.85 -17.48
CA HIS A 202 -4.18 -6.93 -17.10
C HIS A 202 -3.91 -5.52 -17.64
N GLY A 203 -4.94 -4.64 -17.66
CA GLY A 203 -4.80 -3.25 -18.08
C GLY A 203 -4.07 -2.36 -17.07
N VAL A 204 -4.07 -2.72 -15.79
CA VAL A 204 -3.29 -2.05 -14.73
C VAL A 204 -1.85 -2.54 -14.78
N GLU A 205 -0.89 -1.62 -14.76
CA GLU A 205 0.54 -1.91 -14.74
C GLU A 205 0.99 -2.34 -13.34
N VAL A 206 1.71 -3.46 -13.22
CA VAL A 206 2.31 -3.90 -11.96
C VAL A 206 3.79 -3.57 -11.95
N ILE A 207 4.20 -2.67 -11.05
CA ILE A 207 5.59 -2.30 -10.80
C ILE A 207 6.03 -3.02 -9.53
N GLY A 208 6.84 -4.05 -9.65
CA GLY A 208 7.11 -4.91 -8.52
C GLY A 208 8.44 -4.69 -7.82
N TYR A 209 8.42 -4.74 -6.50
CA TYR A 209 9.56 -4.73 -5.60
C TYR A 209 9.68 -6.07 -4.90
N TRP A 210 10.93 -6.50 -4.64
CA TRP A 210 11.20 -7.78 -3.99
C TRP A 210 11.95 -7.57 -2.68
N GLY A 211 11.28 -7.82 -1.55
CA GLY A 211 11.77 -7.62 -0.20
C GLY A 211 12.65 -8.78 0.29
N GLU A 212 13.86 -8.92 -0.25
CA GLU A 212 14.85 -9.91 0.17
C GLU A 212 16.21 -9.23 0.35
N HIS A 213 16.88 -9.54 1.48
CA HIS A 213 18.16 -8.95 1.85
C HIS A 213 19.31 -9.45 0.96
N VAL A 214 20.22 -8.53 0.62
CA VAL A 214 21.48 -8.82 -0.07
C VAL A 214 22.64 -8.13 0.63
N GLY A 215 23.82 -8.75 0.63
CA GLY A 215 25.04 -8.23 1.24
C GLY A 215 26.06 -7.69 0.24
N THR A 216 25.93 -8.02 -1.05
CA THR A 216 26.86 -7.64 -2.11
C THR A 216 26.16 -7.19 -3.39
N ALA A 217 26.83 -6.37 -4.19
CA ALA A 217 26.33 -5.94 -5.50
C ALA A 217 26.09 -7.11 -6.45
N ALA A 218 26.88 -8.17 -6.36
CA ALA A 218 26.70 -9.38 -7.16
C ALA A 218 25.39 -10.08 -6.80
N GLU A 219 25.11 -10.28 -5.52
CA GLU A 219 23.84 -10.83 -5.04
C GLU A 219 22.66 -9.96 -5.48
N ALA A 220 22.80 -8.63 -5.43
CA ALA A 220 21.76 -7.71 -5.89
C ALA A 220 21.45 -7.89 -7.39
N HIS A 221 22.49 -7.99 -8.23
CA HIS A 221 22.32 -8.24 -9.66
C HIS A 221 21.68 -9.62 -9.93
N ASP A 222 22.14 -10.66 -9.24
CA ASP A 222 21.62 -12.02 -9.40
C ASP A 222 20.14 -12.10 -8.98
N LEU A 223 19.78 -11.44 -7.87
CA LEU A 223 18.42 -11.42 -7.38
C LEU A 223 17.49 -10.62 -8.32
N ILE A 224 17.93 -9.47 -8.83
CA ILE A 224 17.20 -8.70 -9.86
C ILE A 224 17.06 -9.52 -11.15
N ALA A 225 18.10 -10.21 -11.58
CA ALA A 225 18.03 -11.07 -12.78
C ALA A 225 17.01 -12.22 -12.60
N ARG A 226 16.96 -12.83 -11.42
CA ARG A 226 16.05 -13.92 -11.07
C ARG A 226 14.59 -13.43 -10.94
N THR A 227 14.39 -12.33 -10.24
CA THR A 227 13.04 -11.80 -9.95
C THR A 227 12.54 -10.84 -11.01
N GLN A 228 13.47 -10.17 -11.72
CA GLN A 228 13.20 -9.05 -12.61
C GLN A 228 12.38 -7.93 -11.91
N ALA A 229 12.53 -7.81 -10.60
CA ALA A 229 11.93 -6.75 -9.83
C ALA A 229 12.52 -5.38 -10.20
N ARG A 230 11.75 -4.33 -9.96
CA ARG A 230 12.20 -2.94 -10.14
C ARG A 230 13.28 -2.55 -9.14
N GLY A 231 13.26 -3.15 -7.96
CA GLY A 231 14.19 -2.93 -6.88
C GLY A 231 14.08 -3.97 -5.79
N LEU A 232 15.06 -3.97 -4.90
CA LEU A 232 15.12 -4.83 -3.72
C LEU A 232 14.62 -4.01 -2.51
N ALA A 233 13.31 -3.86 -2.42
CA ALA A 233 12.61 -2.95 -1.53
C ALA A 233 11.17 -3.44 -1.28
N GLY A 234 10.33 -2.59 -0.76
CA GLY A 234 9.00 -2.95 -0.32
C GLY A 234 9.09 -3.56 1.07
N ASP A 235 8.41 -4.67 1.29
CA ASP A 235 8.34 -5.31 2.61
C ASP A 235 9.56 -6.20 2.92
N LEU A 236 10.75 -5.61 2.83
CA LEU A 236 11.93 -6.06 3.55
C LEU A 236 11.90 -5.46 4.96
N PHE A 237 11.47 -6.26 5.93
CA PHE A 237 11.14 -5.78 7.26
C PHE A 237 12.38 -5.43 8.09
N VAL A 238 12.49 -4.16 8.53
CA VAL A 238 13.39 -3.76 9.63
C VAL A 238 12.68 -4.02 10.95
N ASP A 239 11.40 -3.72 11.02
CA ASP A 239 10.53 -3.94 12.17
C ASP A 239 9.12 -4.38 11.73
N GLY A 240 8.18 -4.42 12.66
CA GLY A 240 6.78 -4.72 12.36
C GLY A 240 5.88 -3.50 12.47
N ALA A 241 4.62 -3.69 12.92
CA ALA A 241 3.57 -2.66 12.94
C ALA A 241 3.18 -2.26 14.38
N LEU A 242 2.69 -1.01 14.54
CA LEU A 242 2.24 -0.47 15.82
C LEU A 242 1.04 -1.24 16.38
N GLY A 243 0.07 -1.60 15.55
CA GLY A 243 -1.13 -2.33 15.97
C GLY A 243 -0.83 -3.63 16.68
N SER A 244 0.13 -4.39 16.18
CA SER A 244 0.58 -5.68 16.76
C SER A 244 1.65 -5.53 17.83
N ARG A 245 2.09 -4.33 18.17
CA ARG A 245 3.22 -4.03 19.07
C ARG A 245 4.53 -4.69 18.62
N THR A 246 4.78 -4.70 17.33
CA THR A 246 5.98 -5.24 16.72
C THR A 246 6.85 -4.20 16.02
N ALA A 247 6.38 -2.96 15.87
CA ALA A 247 7.22 -1.83 15.47
C ALA A 247 8.30 -1.57 16.53
N TRP A 248 9.55 -1.37 16.11
CA TRP A 248 10.70 -1.24 17.01
C TRP A 248 10.83 0.18 17.53
N LEU A 249 10.67 0.34 18.86
CA LEU A 249 10.60 1.62 19.57
C LEU A 249 11.78 1.83 20.52
N HIS A 250 12.22 3.09 20.65
CA HIS A 250 13.16 3.50 21.71
C HIS A 250 12.54 3.39 23.10
N ASP A 251 11.33 3.92 23.26
CA ASP A 251 10.57 3.80 24.49
C ASP A 251 9.53 2.67 24.40
N PRO A 252 9.19 2.00 25.50
CA PRO A 252 8.23 0.90 25.46
C PRO A 252 6.84 1.36 25.00
N TYR A 253 6.05 0.43 24.47
CA TYR A 253 4.63 0.66 24.24
C TYR A 253 3.93 1.11 25.53
N ALA A 254 3.08 2.12 25.44
CA ALA A 254 2.40 2.68 26.60
C ALA A 254 1.43 1.69 27.26
N ASP A 255 0.90 0.78 26.48
CA ASP A 255 -0.01 -0.30 26.90
C ASP A 255 0.70 -1.66 27.08
N ALA A 256 2.02 -1.68 27.09
CA ALA A 256 2.79 -2.88 27.43
C ALA A 256 2.63 -3.19 28.91
N GLY A 257 2.00 -4.34 29.21
CA GLY A 257 1.91 -4.82 30.61
C GLY A 257 3.27 -5.29 31.14
N PRO A 258 3.38 -5.50 32.47
CA PRO A 258 4.63 -5.92 33.12
C PRO A 258 5.13 -7.30 32.66
N GLU A 259 4.25 -8.13 32.10
CA GLU A 259 4.59 -9.45 31.57
C GLU A 259 4.87 -9.44 30.06
N CYS A 260 4.95 -8.26 29.43
CA CYS A 260 5.20 -8.16 27.99
C CYS A 260 6.65 -8.58 27.68
N ALA A 261 6.80 -9.62 26.88
CA ALA A 261 8.12 -10.17 26.50
C ALA A 261 8.93 -9.23 25.59
N ALA A 262 8.25 -8.37 24.81
CA ALA A 262 8.89 -7.44 23.88
C ALA A 262 8.25 -6.04 24.00
N PRO A 263 8.48 -5.30 25.11
CA PRO A 263 7.84 -4.01 25.34
C PRO A 263 8.26 -2.92 24.34
N HIS A 264 9.36 -3.12 23.65
CA HIS A 264 9.89 -2.21 22.61
C HIS A 264 9.64 -2.68 21.17
N GLY A 265 8.81 -3.73 20.98
CA GLY A 265 8.62 -4.37 19.68
C GLY A 265 9.80 -5.24 19.25
N ASN A 266 9.96 -5.43 17.94
CA ASN A 266 10.95 -6.35 17.36
C ASN A 266 11.81 -5.66 16.30
N SER A 267 13.11 -5.93 16.32
CA SER A 267 14.03 -5.64 15.24
C SER A 267 14.29 -6.95 14.46
N TYR A 268 14.09 -6.94 13.15
CA TYR A 268 14.36 -8.08 12.28
C TYR A 268 15.69 -7.94 11.54
N LEU A 269 16.18 -6.71 11.35
CA LEU A 269 17.48 -6.40 10.78
C LEU A 269 18.22 -5.43 11.70
N ASP A 270 19.50 -5.69 11.94
CA ASP A 270 20.39 -4.75 12.63
C ASP A 270 20.98 -3.71 11.65
N VAL A 271 21.64 -2.69 12.21
CA VAL A 271 22.24 -1.59 11.43
C VAL A 271 23.25 -2.08 10.41
N ASP A 272 24.01 -3.14 10.73
CA ASP A 272 25.04 -3.68 9.84
C ASP A 272 24.42 -4.36 8.63
N ALA A 273 23.36 -5.16 8.84
CA ALA A 273 22.61 -5.79 7.76
C ALA A 273 21.90 -4.74 6.88
N ILE A 274 21.26 -3.72 7.47
CA ILE A 274 20.64 -2.62 6.74
C ILE A 274 21.68 -1.88 5.89
N THR A 275 22.87 -1.58 6.48
CA THR A 275 23.98 -0.92 5.79
C THR A 275 24.50 -1.77 4.63
N ALA A 276 24.70 -3.07 4.86
CA ALA A 276 25.16 -3.99 3.82
C ALA A 276 24.20 -4.01 2.62
N HIS A 277 22.90 -4.10 2.87
CA HIS A 277 21.87 -4.08 1.83
C HIS A 277 21.87 -2.77 1.01
N LEU A 278 21.87 -1.61 1.70
CA LEU A 278 21.90 -0.31 1.02
C LEU A 278 23.20 -0.10 0.22
N CYS A 279 24.34 -0.49 0.76
CA CYS A 279 25.61 -0.45 0.06
C CYS A 279 25.61 -1.35 -1.17
N ALA A 280 25.14 -2.60 -1.05
CA ALA A 280 25.03 -3.54 -2.16
C ALA A 280 24.13 -3.00 -3.27
N CYS A 281 22.93 -2.49 -2.92
CA CYS A 281 22.01 -1.90 -3.86
C CYS A 281 22.56 -0.64 -4.52
N THR A 282 23.23 0.23 -3.75
CA THR A 282 23.83 1.47 -4.29
C THR A 282 24.96 1.17 -5.27
N GLU A 283 25.83 0.23 -4.95
CA GLU A 283 26.93 -0.21 -5.81
C GLU A 283 26.42 -0.86 -7.09
N ALA A 284 25.34 -1.65 -6.99
CA ALA A 284 24.66 -2.27 -8.15
C ALA A 284 23.84 -1.28 -8.98
N GLY A 285 23.60 -0.05 -8.51
CA GLY A 285 22.71 0.92 -9.16
C GLY A 285 21.23 0.52 -9.10
N VAL A 286 20.83 -0.27 -8.12
CA VAL A 286 19.47 -0.80 -7.90
C VAL A 286 18.79 -0.03 -6.78
N THR A 287 17.47 0.15 -6.88
CA THR A 287 16.67 0.67 -5.76
C THR A 287 16.67 -0.34 -4.62
N GLY A 288 17.14 0.07 -3.44
CA GLY A 288 16.97 -0.66 -2.17
C GLY A 288 15.93 0.01 -1.29
N GLY A 289 15.41 -0.69 -0.29
CA GLY A 289 14.47 -0.09 0.65
C GLY A 289 13.93 -1.08 1.65
N PHE A 290 13.08 -0.58 2.56
CA PHE A 290 12.63 -1.33 3.72
C PHE A 290 11.21 -0.94 4.14
N HIS A 291 10.51 -1.89 4.75
CA HIS A 291 9.42 -1.62 5.67
C HIS A 291 10.02 -1.09 6.98
N VAL A 292 9.60 0.12 7.40
CA VAL A 292 10.13 0.78 8.60
C VAL A 292 9.07 1.68 9.23
N ILE A 293 8.73 1.43 10.48
CA ILE A 293 7.64 2.13 11.19
C ILE A 293 8.13 2.81 12.47
N GLY A 294 8.70 2.07 13.41
CA GLY A 294 9.08 2.56 14.73
C GLY A 294 10.27 3.53 14.71
N ASP A 295 10.36 4.40 15.71
CA ASP A 295 11.39 5.42 15.82
C ASP A 295 12.81 4.84 15.97
N ALA A 296 12.97 3.70 16.63
CA ALA A 296 14.26 2.99 16.70
C ALA A 296 14.65 2.39 15.34
N ALA A 297 13.68 1.83 14.60
CA ALA A 297 13.90 1.33 13.24
C ALA A 297 14.28 2.46 12.27
N VAL A 298 13.56 3.59 12.31
CA VAL A 298 13.90 4.78 11.50
C VAL A 298 15.29 5.31 11.84
N THR A 299 15.68 5.27 13.12
CA THR A 299 17.04 5.66 13.56
C THR A 299 18.09 4.73 12.95
N ALA A 300 17.87 3.41 12.99
CA ALA A 300 18.78 2.42 12.44
C ALA A 300 18.94 2.59 10.91
N VAL A 301 17.83 2.76 10.19
CA VAL A 301 17.85 2.97 8.72
C VAL A 301 18.51 4.30 8.35
N THR A 302 18.26 5.37 9.11
CA THR A 302 18.92 6.67 8.86
C THR A 302 20.42 6.61 9.09
N ALA A 303 20.88 5.87 10.11
CA ALA A 303 22.31 5.64 10.37
C ALA A 303 22.95 4.83 9.23
N ALA A 304 22.29 3.79 8.75
CA ALA A 304 22.76 2.97 7.63
C ALA A 304 22.82 3.75 6.30
N LEU A 305 21.82 4.61 6.04
CA LEU A 305 21.82 5.53 4.90
C LEU A 305 23.00 6.53 5.00
N GLN A 306 23.27 7.08 6.20
CA GLN A 306 24.42 7.97 6.41
C GLN A 306 25.74 7.25 6.06
N ALA A 307 25.95 6.03 6.56
CA ALA A 307 27.14 5.23 6.25
C ALA A 307 27.25 4.94 4.73
N THR A 308 26.12 4.70 4.06
CA THR A 308 26.07 4.50 2.61
C THR A 308 26.45 5.78 1.87
N VAL A 309 25.94 6.93 2.31
CA VAL A 309 26.30 8.26 1.74
C VAL A 309 27.76 8.57 1.97
N ASP A 310 28.30 8.28 3.14
CA ASP A 310 29.73 8.49 3.44
C ASP A 310 30.63 7.64 2.53
N ARG A 311 30.18 6.45 2.14
CA ARG A 311 30.91 5.55 1.25
C ARG A 311 30.81 5.90 -0.23
N PHE A 312 29.58 6.23 -0.73
CA PHE A 312 29.31 6.38 -2.17
C PHE A 312 29.02 7.82 -2.61
N GLY A 313 28.76 8.71 -1.65
CA GLY A 313 28.31 10.08 -1.88
C GLY A 313 26.80 10.22 -2.12
N GLY A 314 26.22 11.32 -1.68
CA GLY A 314 24.79 11.59 -1.79
C GLY A 314 24.22 11.47 -3.24
N PRO A 315 24.92 11.95 -4.29
CA PRO A 315 24.44 11.78 -5.67
C PRO A 315 24.32 10.32 -6.13
N ALA A 316 25.14 9.39 -5.63
CA ALA A 316 25.03 7.98 -5.95
C ALA A 316 23.77 7.37 -5.31
N VAL A 317 23.57 7.64 -4.01
CA VAL A 317 22.39 7.21 -3.27
C VAL A 317 21.09 7.76 -3.90
N ALA A 318 21.05 9.06 -4.21
CA ALA A 318 19.91 9.69 -4.83
C ALA A 318 19.54 9.12 -6.23
N ARG A 319 20.55 8.71 -7.02
CA ARG A 319 20.31 8.06 -8.32
C ARG A 319 19.61 6.72 -8.20
N CYS A 320 19.87 5.93 -7.15
CA CYS A 320 19.21 4.66 -6.94
C CYS A 320 17.72 4.83 -6.60
N GLY A 321 17.33 5.96 -5.98
CA GLY A 321 15.96 6.22 -5.56
C GLY A 321 15.50 5.21 -4.52
N HIS A 322 16.33 5.02 -3.50
CA HIS A 322 15.96 4.18 -2.34
C HIS A 322 14.64 4.64 -1.75
N ARG A 323 13.85 3.69 -1.26
CA ARG A 323 12.51 3.99 -0.74
C ARG A 323 12.28 3.36 0.62
N LEU A 324 11.54 4.07 1.44
CA LEU A 324 11.10 3.59 2.76
C LEU A 324 9.58 3.51 2.77
N GLU A 325 9.07 2.34 3.15
CA GLU A 325 7.65 2.09 3.28
C GLU A 325 7.20 2.51 4.68
N HIS A 326 6.01 3.11 4.75
CA HIS A 326 5.33 3.59 5.94
C HIS A 326 6.00 4.80 6.58
N LEU A 327 7.23 4.72 7.07
CA LEU A 327 8.03 5.81 7.66
C LEU A 327 7.21 6.66 8.66
N GLU A 328 6.46 6.00 9.56
CA GLU A 328 5.47 6.65 10.40
C GLU A 328 6.09 7.55 11.49
N MET A 329 7.25 7.14 12.06
CA MET A 329 7.88 7.84 13.19
C MET A 329 9.22 8.49 12.78
N VAL A 330 9.16 9.67 12.18
CA VAL A 330 10.34 10.41 11.70
C VAL A 330 10.55 11.72 12.46
N THR A 331 11.80 12.00 12.83
CA THR A 331 12.20 13.29 13.41
C THR A 331 12.50 14.32 12.32
N GLU A 332 12.57 15.61 12.69
CA GLU A 332 12.93 16.69 11.77
C GLU A 332 14.35 16.52 11.20
N GLU A 333 15.33 16.13 12.04
CA GLU A 333 16.70 15.87 11.60
C GLU A 333 16.76 14.72 10.60
N GLN A 334 16.05 13.62 10.86
CA GLN A 334 15.98 12.47 9.94
C GLN A 334 15.31 12.87 8.62
N ALA A 335 14.20 13.62 8.66
CA ALA A 335 13.53 14.11 7.47
C ALA A 335 14.46 14.98 6.60
N ALA A 336 15.23 15.89 7.19
CA ALA A 336 16.20 16.74 6.50
C ALA A 336 17.29 15.90 5.80
N LYS A 337 17.81 14.88 6.48
CA LYS A 337 18.78 13.94 5.91
C LYS A 337 18.19 13.16 4.73
N LEU A 338 17.02 12.54 4.91
CA LEU A 338 16.33 11.78 3.87
C LEU A 338 16.05 12.64 2.63
N GLY A 339 15.61 13.89 2.82
CA GLY A 339 15.40 14.86 1.73
C GLY A 339 16.70 15.18 0.98
N SER A 340 17.80 15.42 1.70
CA SER A 340 19.11 15.72 1.11
C SER A 340 19.69 14.54 0.30
N TRP A 341 19.33 13.31 0.67
CA TRP A 341 19.77 12.09 0.00
C TRP A 341 18.81 11.63 -1.10
N GLY A 342 17.66 12.30 -1.26
CA GLY A 342 16.66 11.96 -2.28
C GLY A 342 15.96 10.62 -2.03
N VAL A 343 15.89 10.17 -0.78
CA VAL A 343 15.18 8.96 -0.37
C VAL A 343 13.69 9.19 -0.46
N ILE A 344 12.95 8.25 -0.99
CA ILE A 344 11.51 8.34 -1.24
C ILE A 344 10.76 7.79 -0.03
N ALA A 345 9.76 8.51 0.47
CA ALA A 345 8.82 8.03 1.46
C ALA A 345 7.54 7.54 0.76
N SER A 346 7.27 6.24 0.86
CA SER A 346 6.05 5.58 0.36
C SER A 346 5.12 5.34 1.55
N MET A 347 4.07 6.14 1.67
CA MET A 347 3.29 6.25 2.89
C MET A 347 1.79 6.01 2.65
N GLN A 348 1.05 5.75 3.75
CA GLN A 348 -0.35 5.41 3.75
C GLN A 348 -1.17 6.43 4.57
N PRO A 349 -1.66 7.52 3.96
CA PRO A 349 -2.44 8.52 4.69
C PRO A 349 -3.67 7.96 5.41
N ASN A 350 -4.27 6.89 4.87
CA ASN A 350 -5.41 6.22 5.50
C ASN A 350 -5.09 5.63 6.88
N PHE A 351 -3.82 5.36 7.20
CA PHE A 351 -3.42 4.88 8.53
C PHE A 351 -3.71 5.91 9.61
N ASP A 352 -3.39 7.19 9.37
CA ASP A 352 -3.77 8.26 10.30
C ASP A 352 -5.29 8.39 10.39
N ALA A 353 -5.99 8.36 9.26
CA ALA A 353 -7.44 8.51 9.26
C ALA A 353 -8.18 7.41 10.04
N LEU A 354 -7.65 6.17 10.04
CA LEU A 354 -8.26 5.02 10.70
C LEU A 354 -7.81 4.85 12.15
N TRP A 355 -6.55 5.15 12.44
CA TRP A 355 -5.91 4.80 13.72
C TRP A 355 -5.34 5.99 14.48
N GLY A 356 -5.34 7.17 13.87
CA GLY A 356 -4.88 8.42 14.47
C GLY A 356 -5.86 9.03 15.48
N GLY A 357 -5.48 10.19 16.00
CA GLY A 357 -6.29 10.95 16.95
C GLY A 357 -6.15 10.49 18.41
N PRO A 358 -6.68 11.28 19.35
CA PRO A 358 -6.45 11.07 20.78
C PRO A 358 -7.13 9.82 21.37
N ALA A 359 -8.12 9.28 20.68
CA ALA A 359 -8.82 8.05 21.06
C ALA A 359 -8.53 6.89 20.08
N GLY A 360 -7.61 7.09 19.13
CA GLY A 360 -7.25 6.08 18.15
C GLY A 360 -6.27 5.03 18.70
N MET A 361 -6.10 3.97 17.94
CA MET A 361 -5.19 2.86 18.28
C MET A 361 -3.75 3.35 18.52
N TYR A 362 -3.28 4.34 17.77
CA TYR A 362 -1.94 4.89 17.96
C TYR A 362 -1.77 5.53 19.34
N ALA A 363 -2.78 6.26 19.83
CA ALA A 363 -2.75 6.85 21.17
C ALA A 363 -2.79 5.78 22.28
N GLU A 364 -3.51 4.68 22.05
CA GLU A 364 -3.51 3.52 22.95
C GLU A 364 -2.11 2.89 23.04
N ARG A 365 -1.47 2.66 21.89
CA ARG A 365 -0.16 1.98 21.80
C ARG A 365 1.00 2.83 22.31
N LEU A 366 0.99 4.13 22.03
CA LEU A 366 2.14 5.01 22.22
C LEU A 366 1.95 6.07 23.32
N GLY A 367 0.72 6.30 23.74
CA GLY A 367 0.33 7.52 24.45
C GLY A 367 0.11 8.70 23.49
N ALA A 368 -0.69 9.68 23.92
CA ALA A 368 -1.19 10.76 23.08
C ALA A 368 -0.07 11.60 22.43
N ASP A 369 1.00 11.92 23.17
CA ASP A 369 2.07 12.79 22.70
C ASP A 369 2.89 12.15 21.56
N ARG A 370 3.27 10.87 21.69
CA ARG A 370 3.99 10.15 20.61
C ARG A 370 3.10 9.92 19.41
N ALA A 371 1.82 9.56 19.64
CA ALA A 371 0.85 9.34 18.58
C ALA A 371 0.60 10.59 17.73
N ALA A 372 0.58 11.79 18.33
CA ALA A 372 0.45 13.06 17.62
C ALA A 372 1.64 13.36 16.69
N GLY A 373 2.77 12.69 16.87
CA GLY A 373 3.98 12.84 16.06
C GLY A 373 4.08 11.89 14.87
N LEU A 374 3.06 11.08 14.60
CA LEU A 374 3.09 10.11 13.49
C LEU A 374 2.74 10.73 12.14
N ASN A 375 3.13 10.06 11.06
CA ASN A 375 2.70 10.35 9.69
C ASN A 375 2.89 11.82 9.27
N ARG A 376 4.07 12.39 9.52
CA ARG A 376 4.37 13.82 9.39
C ARG A 376 4.56 14.26 7.93
N PHE A 377 3.51 14.18 7.10
CA PHE A 377 3.59 14.47 5.66
C PHE A 377 4.11 15.88 5.36
N ALA A 378 3.61 16.90 6.07
CA ALA A 378 4.04 18.29 5.88
C ALA A 378 5.53 18.48 6.20
N LEU A 379 6.02 17.84 7.27
CA LEU A 379 7.44 17.87 7.61
C LEU A 379 8.27 17.27 6.50
N LEU A 380 7.97 16.05 6.08
CA LEU A 380 8.70 15.37 5.01
C LEU A 380 8.72 16.19 3.72
N ALA A 381 7.56 16.71 3.30
CA ALA A 381 7.45 17.58 2.13
C ALA A 381 8.28 18.86 2.27
N SER A 382 8.28 19.51 3.44
CA SER A 382 9.04 20.74 3.69
C SER A 382 10.57 20.52 3.67
N GLN A 383 11.02 19.31 4.02
CA GLN A 383 12.42 18.91 3.95
C GLN A 383 12.82 18.36 2.56
N GLY A 384 11.92 18.39 1.58
CA GLY A 384 12.18 17.96 0.22
C GLY A 384 12.20 16.45 0.01
N VAL A 385 11.69 15.66 0.96
CA VAL A 385 11.50 14.22 0.80
C VAL A 385 10.45 13.96 -0.27
N PRO A 386 10.76 13.22 -1.34
CA PRO A 386 9.77 12.85 -2.33
C PRO A 386 8.71 11.91 -1.72
N LEU A 387 7.44 12.31 -1.78
CA LEU A 387 6.33 11.50 -1.28
C LEU A 387 5.71 10.67 -2.40
N ALA A 388 5.35 9.43 -2.08
CA ALA A 388 4.47 8.57 -2.84
C ALA A 388 3.40 8.01 -1.90
N PHE A 389 2.14 7.97 -2.34
CA PHE A 389 1.04 7.49 -1.52
C PHE A 389 0.43 6.21 -2.09
N GLY A 390 0.10 5.29 -1.19
CA GLY A 390 -0.54 4.01 -1.48
C GLY A 390 -1.52 3.60 -0.39
N SER A 391 -2.20 2.49 -0.62
CA SER A 391 -3.20 1.93 0.29
C SER A 391 -2.63 0.93 1.29
N ASP A 392 -1.57 0.24 0.93
CA ASP A 392 -1.13 -1.00 1.58
C ASP A 392 -2.24 -2.07 1.58
N SER A 393 -3.04 -2.10 0.50
CA SER A 393 -4.15 -3.07 0.40
C SER A 393 -3.63 -4.52 0.50
N PRO A 394 -4.27 -5.37 1.32
CA PRO A 394 -5.61 -5.25 1.90
C PRO A 394 -5.68 -4.59 3.30
N VAL A 395 -4.62 -3.98 3.80
CA VAL A 395 -4.61 -3.31 5.11
C VAL A 395 -5.59 -2.12 5.11
N THR A 396 -5.58 -1.31 4.04
CA THR A 396 -6.66 -0.36 3.75
C THR A 396 -7.17 -0.52 2.32
N ASP A 397 -8.36 -0.02 2.05
CA ASP A 397 -8.98 -0.13 0.72
C ASP A 397 -8.22 0.69 -0.33
N MET A 398 -8.17 0.20 -1.56
CA MET A 398 -7.67 0.95 -2.72
C MET A 398 -8.64 2.07 -3.10
N ASN A 399 -8.68 3.13 -2.31
CA ASN A 399 -9.49 4.32 -2.53
C ASN A 399 -8.60 5.57 -2.58
N PRO A 400 -8.11 5.99 -3.75
CA PRO A 400 -7.13 7.05 -3.87
C PRO A 400 -7.66 8.43 -3.44
N TRP A 401 -8.96 8.71 -3.60
CA TRP A 401 -9.53 9.96 -3.09
C TRP A 401 -9.66 9.97 -1.57
N ALA A 402 -9.93 8.82 -0.95
CA ALA A 402 -9.86 8.69 0.51
C ALA A 402 -8.42 8.93 1.02
N THR A 403 -7.42 8.41 0.32
CA THR A 403 -6.00 8.66 0.60
C THR A 403 -5.66 10.16 0.50
N VAL A 404 -6.12 10.84 -0.56
CA VAL A 404 -5.93 12.30 -0.71
C VAL A 404 -6.62 13.04 0.42
N ARG A 405 -7.88 12.71 0.74
CA ARG A 405 -8.62 13.32 1.86
C ARG A 405 -7.92 13.11 3.19
N ALA A 406 -7.48 11.90 3.49
CA ALA A 406 -6.77 11.58 4.73
C ALA A 406 -5.50 12.43 4.92
N ALA A 407 -4.72 12.63 3.86
CA ALA A 407 -3.54 13.48 3.91
C ALA A 407 -3.85 14.97 4.16
N THR A 408 -5.08 15.42 3.86
CA THR A 408 -5.53 16.81 4.06
C THR A 408 -6.23 17.03 5.40
N THR A 409 -6.80 15.97 5.97
CA THR A 409 -7.58 16.02 7.22
C THR A 409 -6.90 15.26 8.36
N HIS A 410 -5.57 15.25 8.36
CA HIS A 410 -4.74 14.59 9.36
C HIS A 410 -5.15 14.97 10.79
N HIS A 411 -5.20 14.01 11.71
CA HIS A 411 -5.59 14.24 13.11
C HIS A 411 -4.67 15.24 13.83
N THR A 412 -3.40 15.34 13.41
CA THR A 412 -2.48 16.42 13.82
C THR A 412 -2.40 17.44 12.68
N PRO A 413 -3.09 18.62 12.79
CA PRO A 413 -3.22 19.57 11.67
C PRO A 413 -1.89 20.04 11.06
N GLY A 414 -0.82 20.15 11.88
CA GLY A 414 0.52 20.52 11.42
C GLY A 414 1.20 19.47 10.54
N SER A 415 0.68 18.25 10.49
CA SER A 415 1.18 17.15 9.63
C SER A 415 0.46 17.06 8.29
N ALA A 416 -0.71 17.71 8.14
CA ALA A 416 -1.51 17.73 6.92
C ALA A 416 -0.80 18.45 5.76
N ILE A 417 -1.09 18.01 4.53
CA ILE A 417 -0.67 18.71 3.30
C ILE A 417 -1.89 19.11 2.47
N SER A 418 -1.69 19.97 1.46
CA SER A 418 -2.79 20.35 0.59
C SER A 418 -3.28 19.20 -0.28
N ALA A 419 -4.56 19.20 -0.70
CA ALA A 419 -5.12 18.20 -1.60
C ALA A 419 -4.31 18.06 -2.89
N ARG A 420 -3.79 19.16 -3.43
CA ARG A 420 -2.95 19.13 -4.65
C ARG A 420 -1.59 18.45 -4.41
N ALA A 421 -0.98 18.66 -3.23
CA ALA A 421 0.27 17.96 -2.87
C ALA A 421 0.00 16.46 -2.67
N ALA A 422 -1.07 16.10 -2.00
CA ALA A 422 -1.48 14.71 -1.79
C ALA A 422 -1.82 14.00 -3.11
N PHE A 423 -2.59 14.66 -4.00
CA PHE A 423 -2.88 14.16 -5.35
C PHE A 423 -1.60 13.97 -6.16
N ALA A 424 -0.66 14.92 -6.09
CA ALA A 424 0.63 14.78 -6.77
C ALA A 424 1.45 13.61 -6.22
N ALA A 425 1.40 13.31 -4.92
CA ALA A 425 2.04 12.15 -4.31
C ALA A 425 1.41 10.82 -4.78
N ALA A 426 0.09 10.78 -4.96
CA ALA A 426 -0.66 9.61 -5.43
C ALA A 426 -0.69 9.45 -6.98
N THR A 427 -0.05 10.34 -7.72
CA THR A 427 0.05 10.30 -9.19
C THR A 427 1.51 10.34 -9.62
N LYS A 428 2.05 11.49 -10.02
CA LYS A 428 3.43 11.61 -10.49
C LYS A 428 4.48 11.25 -9.44
N GLY A 429 4.20 11.45 -8.15
CA GLY A 429 5.07 11.04 -7.05
C GLY A 429 5.21 9.52 -6.98
N ALA A 430 4.09 8.81 -7.09
CA ALA A 430 4.08 7.36 -7.14
C ALA A 430 4.75 6.83 -8.42
N TRP A 431 4.51 7.42 -9.60
CA TRP A 431 5.27 7.10 -10.82
C TRP A 431 6.78 7.28 -10.63
N ARG A 432 7.20 8.38 -9.96
CA ARG A 432 8.61 8.61 -9.64
C ARG A 432 9.15 7.52 -8.71
N ALA A 433 8.38 7.12 -7.70
CA ALA A 433 8.72 5.99 -6.83
C ALA A 433 8.83 4.68 -7.59
N GLY A 434 8.02 4.49 -8.65
CA GLY A 434 8.12 3.40 -9.63
C GLY A 434 9.32 3.49 -10.58
N GLY A 435 10.14 4.55 -10.45
CA GLY A 435 11.35 4.74 -11.24
C GLY A 435 11.16 5.53 -12.54
N VAL A 436 9.96 6.08 -12.79
CA VAL A 436 9.69 6.94 -13.94
C VAL A 436 10.11 8.38 -13.62
N ARG A 437 11.09 8.92 -14.33
CA ARG A 437 11.71 10.22 -14.04
C ARG A 437 11.66 11.19 -15.23
N ASP A 438 10.71 11.03 -16.14
CA ASP A 438 10.54 11.86 -17.34
C ASP A 438 9.92 13.24 -17.03
N GLY A 439 9.36 13.42 -15.85
CA GLY A 439 8.76 14.67 -15.38
C GLY A 439 7.38 14.99 -15.98
N ILE A 440 6.82 14.12 -16.82
CA ILE A 440 5.51 14.31 -17.49
C ILE A 440 4.52 13.18 -17.20
N THR A 441 4.97 11.95 -16.99
CA THR A 441 4.10 10.83 -16.61
C THR A 441 3.39 11.13 -15.29
N GLY A 442 2.10 10.81 -15.21
CA GLY A 442 1.22 11.18 -14.09
C GLY A 442 0.69 12.62 -14.19
N THR A 443 0.76 13.23 -15.38
CA THR A 443 0.15 14.54 -15.72
C THR A 443 -0.61 14.44 -17.04
N LEU A 444 -1.42 15.45 -17.38
CA LEU A 444 -2.15 15.54 -18.68
C LEU A 444 -1.57 16.62 -19.59
N VAL A 445 -0.27 16.78 -19.64
CA VAL A 445 0.36 17.72 -20.57
C VAL A 445 0.60 17.07 -21.93
N PRO A 446 0.64 17.83 -23.04
CA PRO A 446 1.03 17.29 -24.33
C PRO A 446 2.38 16.57 -24.26
N GLY A 447 2.44 15.36 -24.84
CA GLY A 447 3.59 14.47 -24.78
C GLY A 447 3.55 13.44 -23.63
N ALA A 448 2.71 13.62 -22.62
CA ALA A 448 2.55 12.65 -21.55
C ALA A 448 1.77 11.40 -22.02
N PRO A 449 2.04 10.20 -21.47
CA PRO A 449 1.18 9.05 -21.65
C PRO A 449 -0.27 9.40 -21.28
N ALA A 450 -1.23 9.05 -22.14
CA ALA A 450 -2.64 9.32 -21.94
C ALA A 450 -3.23 8.34 -20.89
N SER A 451 -2.80 8.52 -19.63
CA SER A 451 -3.27 7.76 -18.47
C SER A 451 -4.08 8.68 -17.58
N TYR A 452 -5.40 8.51 -17.60
CA TYR A 452 -6.34 9.39 -16.93
C TYR A 452 -7.57 8.61 -16.43
N ALA A 453 -8.30 9.24 -15.51
CA ALA A 453 -9.60 8.74 -15.08
C ALA A 453 -10.66 9.83 -15.20
N VAL A 454 -11.88 9.39 -15.49
CA VAL A 454 -13.07 10.22 -15.60
C VAL A 454 -13.93 10.02 -14.36
N TRP A 455 -14.34 11.11 -13.73
CA TRP A 455 -14.98 11.11 -12.42
C TRP A 455 -16.30 11.89 -12.41
N ASP A 456 -17.29 11.37 -11.68
CA ASP A 456 -18.40 12.16 -11.19
C ASP A 456 -17.90 12.98 -9.98
N ALA A 457 -18.02 14.30 -10.07
CA ALA A 457 -17.64 15.22 -9.01
C ALA A 457 -18.60 16.43 -9.01
N ASP A 458 -19.21 16.68 -7.86
CA ASP A 458 -20.28 17.69 -7.77
C ASP A 458 -19.75 19.11 -7.50
N ALA A 459 -18.63 19.24 -6.81
CA ALA A 459 -18.03 20.52 -6.44
C ALA A 459 -16.51 20.50 -6.55
N PHE A 460 -15.92 21.69 -6.78
CA PHE A 460 -14.47 21.86 -6.89
C PHE A 460 -13.98 22.83 -5.82
N ASP A 461 -12.85 22.48 -5.18
CA ASP A 461 -12.21 23.36 -4.19
C ASP A 461 -11.23 24.32 -4.88
N VAL A 462 -11.50 25.61 -4.74
CA VAL A 462 -10.69 26.72 -5.27
C VAL A 462 -10.09 27.53 -4.13
N SER A 463 -9.74 26.90 -3.02
CA SER A 463 -9.22 27.59 -1.83
C SER A 463 -7.92 28.34 -2.11
N ALA A 464 -7.79 29.53 -1.56
CA ALA A 464 -6.54 30.29 -1.59
C ALA A 464 -5.49 29.62 -0.68
N PRO A 465 -4.21 29.53 -1.12
CA PRO A 465 -3.16 28.91 -0.32
C PRO A 465 -2.83 29.74 0.93
N THR A 466 -2.69 29.07 2.07
CA THR A 466 -2.42 29.73 3.37
C THR A 466 -0.95 29.70 3.78
N ASP A 467 -0.15 28.78 3.25
CA ASP A 467 1.27 28.62 3.57
C ASP A 467 2.15 28.35 2.34
N ALA A 468 3.48 28.21 2.54
CA ALA A 468 4.44 28.03 1.46
C ALA A 468 4.28 26.70 0.71
N VAL A 469 3.91 25.62 1.41
CA VAL A 469 3.70 24.28 0.81
C VAL A 469 2.42 24.30 -0.01
N GLN A 470 1.34 24.85 0.49
CA GLN A 470 0.10 25.01 -0.24
C GLN A 470 0.28 25.92 -1.47
N ARG A 471 1.01 27.03 -1.33
CA ARG A 471 1.33 27.93 -2.45
C ARG A 471 2.09 27.23 -3.56
N TRP A 472 3.06 26.37 -3.22
CA TRP A 472 3.77 25.59 -4.22
C TRP A 472 2.82 24.60 -4.94
N SER A 473 1.94 23.95 -4.21
CA SER A 473 1.00 22.95 -4.78
C SER A 473 -0.05 23.59 -5.70
N THR A 474 -0.37 24.89 -5.53
CA THR A 474 -1.28 25.64 -6.41
C THR A 474 -0.57 26.27 -7.62
N ASP A 475 0.76 26.21 -7.69
CA ASP A 475 1.53 26.70 -8.84
C ASP A 475 1.14 25.90 -10.12
N PRO A 476 0.81 26.57 -11.23
CA PRO A 476 0.50 25.90 -12.50
C PRO A 476 1.62 24.95 -12.97
N ARG A 477 2.87 25.18 -12.57
CA ARG A 477 3.99 24.29 -12.85
C ARG A 477 3.88 22.92 -12.16
N SER A 478 3.05 22.78 -11.14
CA SER A 478 2.73 21.48 -10.51
C SER A 478 2.03 20.54 -11.50
N ARG A 479 1.31 21.10 -12.49
CA ARG A 479 0.50 20.38 -13.48
C ARG A 479 -0.63 19.55 -12.84
N VAL A 480 -1.04 19.91 -11.64
CA VAL A 480 -2.20 19.33 -10.96
C VAL A 480 -3.44 20.14 -11.33
N PRO A 481 -4.54 19.51 -11.77
CA PRO A 481 -5.78 20.22 -12.08
C PRO A 481 -6.41 20.85 -10.83
N VAL A 482 -7.45 21.67 -11.02
CA VAL A 482 -8.36 22.01 -9.92
C VAL A 482 -9.02 20.71 -9.48
N LEU A 483 -9.00 20.42 -8.17
CA LEU A 483 -9.47 19.16 -7.64
C LEU A 483 -10.90 19.26 -7.12
N PRO A 484 -11.64 18.14 -7.09
CA PRO A 484 -12.93 18.08 -6.42
C PRO A 484 -12.82 18.41 -4.93
N SER A 485 -13.91 18.92 -4.37
CA SER A 485 -14.06 18.99 -2.90
C SER A 485 -14.11 17.56 -2.33
N LEU A 486 -13.43 17.35 -1.22
CA LEU A 486 -13.34 16.05 -0.55
C LEU A 486 -14.03 16.09 0.83
N THR A 487 -14.83 17.13 1.11
CA THR A 487 -15.50 17.32 2.41
C THR A 487 -16.67 16.37 2.61
N ASP A 488 -17.40 16.12 1.52
CA ASP A 488 -18.63 15.30 1.52
C ASP A 488 -18.35 13.96 0.84
N ASP A 489 -19.13 13.63 -0.19
CA ASP A 489 -18.95 12.41 -0.96
C ASP A 489 -17.69 12.47 -1.82
N LEU A 490 -16.96 11.35 -1.87
CA LEU A 490 -15.78 11.24 -2.71
C LEU A 490 -16.16 11.06 -4.18
N PRO A 491 -15.34 11.58 -5.13
CA PRO A 491 -15.57 11.39 -6.55
C PRO A 491 -15.67 9.90 -6.93
N ARG A 492 -16.67 9.57 -7.75
CA ARG A 492 -16.89 8.22 -8.24
C ARG A 492 -16.25 8.06 -9.61
N CYS A 493 -15.42 7.03 -9.79
CA CYS A 493 -14.81 6.71 -11.07
C CYS A 493 -15.89 6.22 -12.07
N ARG A 494 -15.92 6.82 -13.26
CA ARG A 494 -16.72 6.35 -14.40
C ARG A 494 -15.91 5.52 -15.36
N GLN A 495 -14.67 5.94 -15.60
CA GLN A 495 -13.81 5.31 -16.58
C GLN A 495 -12.35 5.51 -16.20
N THR A 496 -11.54 4.50 -16.45
CA THR A 496 -10.09 4.54 -16.30
C THR A 496 -9.42 4.18 -17.61
N VAL A 497 -8.50 5.03 -18.04
CA VAL A 497 -7.75 4.89 -19.27
C VAL A 497 -6.27 4.83 -18.97
N HIS A 498 -5.59 3.81 -19.46
CA HIS A 498 -4.14 3.67 -19.34
C HIS A 498 -3.49 3.69 -20.71
N ARG A 499 -2.60 4.68 -20.95
CA ARG A 499 -1.89 4.85 -22.24
C ARG A 499 -2.85 4.83 -23.45
N GLY A 500 -4.01 5.46 -23.31
CA GLY A 500 -5.03 5.55 -24.35
C GLY A 500 -5.98 4.34 -24.46
N ALA A 501 -5.74 3.26 -23.73
CA ALA A 501 -6.62 2.10 -23.68
C ALA A 501 -7.56 2.19 -22.48
N VAL A 502 -8.88 1.99 -22.69
CA VAL A 502 -9.86 1.88 -21.60
C VAL A 502 -9.61 0.56 -20.87
N ILE A 503 -9.44 0.63 -19.57
CA ILE A 503 -9.21 -0.54 -18.68
C ILE A 503 -10.35 -0.73 -17.68
N HIS A 504 -11.23 0.27 -17.52
CA HIS A 504 -12.47 0.23 -16.76
C HIS A 504 -13.45 1.27 -17.30
N GLY A 505 -14.77 0.95 -17.33
CA GLY A 505 -15.84 1.85 -17.76
C GLY A 505 -16.71 1.32 -18.88
#